data_9c1cecae8dfe743a83498a57ada2c910
#
_entry.id   9c1cecae8dfe743a83498a57ada2c910
#
_cell.length_a   1.000
_cell.length_b   1.000
_cell.length_c   1.000
_cell.angle_alpha   90.00
_cell.angle_beta   90.00
_cell.angle_gamma   90.00
#
_symmetry.space_group_name_H-M   'P 1'
#
loop_
_entity.id
_entity.type
_entity.pdbx_description
1 polymer ?
#
loop_
_entity_poly.entity_id
_entity_poly.type
_entity_poly.pdbx_seq_one_letter_code
_entity_poly.pdbx_strand_id
1 'polypeptide(L)'
;MAENRALRAKHSILELCKTPELAAQVTLQPIDRFPLDAAIIFADILLPLEPMGLSLEFAEGEGPVIHNPVRDQADVERLKVIDGGELDCVAEAIRQARRALNGRVPLIGFAGAPFTLASYAIEGGSSRNYLLTKQLMYCEPKAWHQLMDKFARVITG
;
A
#
# COMPACT_ATOMS: atom_id res chain seq x y z
N MET A 1 -2.08 -17.71 11.20
CA MET A 1 -3.17 -18.70 11.06
C MET A 1 -2.82 -19.68 9.95
N ALA A 2 -3.26 -20.93 10.03
CA ALA A 2 -2.92 -21.96 9.03
C ALA A 2 -3.51 -21.60 7.66
N GLU A 3 -4.74 -21.10 7.64
CA GLU A 3 -5.49 -20.71 6.45
C GLU A 3 -4.77 -19.58 5.69
N ASN A 4 -4.27 -18.56 6.41
CA ASN A 4 -3.50 -17.46 5.81
C ASN A 4 -2.17 -17.98 5.23
N ARG A 5 -1.46 -18.88 5.95
CA ARG A 5 -0.23 -19.49 5.42
C ARG A 5 -0.48 -20.30 4.16
N ALA A 6 -1.61 -21.01 4.08
CA ALA A 6 -1.99 -21.78 2.88
C ALA A 6 -2.26 -20.88 1.67
N LEU A 7 -2.84 -19.71 1.85
CA LEU A 7 -2.99 -18.70 0.79
C LEU A 7 -1.65 -18.10 0.37
N ARG A 8 -0.82 -17.70 1.34
CA ARG A 8 0.51 -17.14 1.07
C ARG A 8 1.50 -18.12 0.45
N ALA A 9 1.27 -19.42 0.58
CA ALA A 9 2.06 -20.44 -0.12
C ALA A 9 1.71 -20.55 -1.61
N LYS A 10 0.55 -20.01 -2.03
CA LYS A 10 0.05 -20.09 -3.41
C LYS A 10 0.05 -18.75 -4.14
N HIS A 11 0.03 -17.67 -3.42
CA HIS A 11 -0.17 -16.32 -3.93
C HIS A 11 0.85 -15.35 -3.31
N SER A 12 1.39 -14.46 -4.13
CA SER A 12 2.19 -13.34 -3.67
C SER A 12 1.35 -12.35 -2.85
N ILE A 13 2.01 -11.49 -2.07
CA ILE A 13 1.32 -10.43 -1.29
C ILE A 13 0.54 -9.50 -2.23
N LEU A 14 1.15 -9.08 -3.35
CA LEU A 14 0.50 -8.22 -4.33
C LEU A 14 -0.73 -8.90 -4.95
N GLU A 15 -0.64 -10.18 -5.29
CA GLU A 15 -1.77 -10.94 -5.82
C GLU A 15 -2.91 -11.04 -4.80
N LEU A 16 -2.60 -11.31 -3.53
CA LEU A 16 -3.59 -11.32 -2.45
C LEU A 16 -4.28 -9.97 -2.27
N CYS A 17 -3.52 -8.86 -2.35
CA CYS A 17 -4.07 -7.51 -2.22
C CYS A 17 -4.90 -7.09 -3.43
N LYS A 18 -4.52 -7.52 -4.64
CA LYS A 18 -5.15 -7.12 -5.90
C LYS A 18 -6.32 -7.99 -6.31
N THR A 19 -6.52 -9.14 -5.64
CA THR A 19 -7.66 -10.03 -5.86
C THR A 19 -8.69 -9.80 -4.76
N PRO A 20 -9.82 -9.13 -5.06
CA PRO A 20 -10.80 -8.73 -4.05
C PRO A 20 -11.29 -9.87 -3.17
N GLU A 21 -11.54 -11.04 -3.76
CA GLU A 21 -12.03 -12.24 -3.06
C GLU A 21 -10.99 -12.74 -2.05
N LEU A 22 -9.72 -12.76 -2.44
CA LEU A 22 -8.63 -13.21 -1.56
C LEU A 22 -8.39 -12.20 -0.43
N ALA A 23 -8.38 -10.90 -0.74
CA ALA A 23 -8.23 -9.86 0.26
C ALA A 23 -9.38 -9.88 1.28
N ALA A 24 -10.62 -10.01 0.82
CA ALA A 24 -11.78 -10.17 1.70
C ALA A 24 -11.68 -11.43 2.56
N GLN A 25 -11.31 -12.58 1.96
CA GLN A 25 -11.12 -13.82 2.69
C GLN A 25 -10.07 -13.69 3.79
N VAL A 26 -8.91 -13.11 3.50
CA VAL A 26 -7.84 -12.89 4.51
C VAL A 26 -8.31 -11.96 5.62
N THR A 27 -9.09 -10.92 5.28
CA THR A 27 -9.68 -9.99 6.24
C THR A 27 -10.62 -10.69 7.24
N LEU A 28 -11.41 -11.66 6.77
CA LEU A 28 -12.42 -12.34 7.58
C LEU A 28 -11.84 -13.44 8.46
N GLN A 29 -10.77 -14.10 8.05
CA GLN A 29 -10.16 -15.23 8.78
C GLN A 29 -9.94 -14.99 10.28
N PRO A 30 -9.40 -13.82 10.73
CA PRO A 30 -9.27 -13.54 12.16
C PRO A 30 -10.59 -13.42 12.90
N ILE A 31 -11.60 -12.80 12.25
CA ILE A 31 -12.92 -12.55 12.84
C ILE A 31 -13.71 -13.85 13.01
N ASP A 32 -13.53 -14.78 12.08
CA ASP A 32 -14.22 -16.09 12.15
C ASP A 32 -13.58 -17.02 13.20
N ARG A 33 -12.34 -16.73 13.61
CA ARG A 33 -11.58 -17.59 14.52
C ARG A 33 -11.47 -17.06 15.95
N PHE A 34 -11.50 -15.74 16.11
CA PHE A 34 -11.28 -15.09 17.40
C PHE A 34 -12.38 -14.07 17.69
N PRO A 35 -12.75 -13.87 18.96
CA PRO A 35 -13.69 -12.81 19.36
C PRO A 35 -12.98 -11.45 19.33
N LEU A 36 -12.84 -10.87 18.14
CA LEU A 36 -12.22 -9.56 17.93
C LEU A 36 -13.28 -8.47 17.81
N ASP A 37 -12.93 -7.24 18.24
CA ASP A 37 -13.83 -6.08 18.26
C ASP A 37 -13.88 -5.35 16.92
N ALA A 38 -12.93 -5.60 16.01
CA ALA A 38 -12.88 -4.97 14.69
C ALA A 38 -12.15 -5.86 13.68
N ALA A 39 -12.49 -5.73 12.40
CA ALA A 39 -11.73 -6.23 11.27
C ALA A 39 -10.89 -5.11 10.68
N ILE A 40 -9.67 -5.43 10.21
CA ILE A 40 -8.84 -4.51 9.44
C ILE A 40 -8.76 -5.07 8.02
N ILE A 41 -9.05 -4.23 7.02
CA ILE A 41 -8.96 -4.67 5.62
C ILE A 41 -7.55 -5.18 5.31
N PHE A 42 -7.46 -6.34 4.64
CA PHE A 42 -6.18 -6.81 4.14
C PHE A 42 -5.83 -6.06 2.85
N ALA A 43 -4.81 -5.23 2.93
CA ALA A 43 -4.24 -4.44 1.84
C ALA A 43 -2.79 -4.08 2.17
N ASP A 44 -2.12 -3.37 1.28
CA ASP A 44 -0.81 -2.76 1.55
C ASP A 44 -0.83 -1.27 1.24
N ILE A 45 -0.18 -0.45 2.07
CA ILE A 45 -0.13 1.01 1.91
C ILE A 45 0.63 1.44 0.65
N LEU A 46 1.46 0.56 0.06
CA LEU A 46 2.29 0.85 -1.10
C LEU A 46 1.59 0.54 -2.44
N LEU A 47 0.39 -0.06 -2.43
CA LEU A 47 -0.36 -0.37 -3.65
C LEU A 47 -0.52 0.83 -4.61
N PRO A 48 -0.73 2.06 -4.15
CA PRO A 48 -0.83 3.22 -5.03
C PRO A 48 0.45 3.50 -5.83
N LEU A 49 1.61 3.04 -5.36
CA LEU A 49 2.89 3.34 -6.01
C LEU A 49 3.03 2.72 -7.40
N GLU A 50 2.43 1.55 -7.64
CA GLU A 50 2.53 0.89 -8.95
C GLU A 50 1.81 1.67 -10.06
N PRO A 51 0.52 2.03 -9.94
CA PRO A 51 -0.14 2.81 -10.97
C PRO A 51 0.43 4.24 -11.09
N MET A 52 1.09 4.76 -10.04
CA MET A 52 1.86 6.00 -10.13
C MET A 52 3.12 5.85 -11.01
N GLY A 53 3.57 4.63 -11.31
CA GLY A 53 4.70 4.34 -12.18
C GLY A 53 5.94 3.77 -11.49
N LEU A 54 5.83 3.36 -10.23
CA LEU A 54 6.90 2.69 -9.51
C LEU A 54 6.80 1.16 -9.64
N SER A 55 7.92 0.49 -9.81
CA SER A 55 8.00 -0.98 -9.90
C SER A 55 8.17 -1.56 -8.52
N LEU A 56 7.07 -2.00 -7.92
CA LEU A 56 6.99 -2.54 -6.56
C LEU A 56 7.03 -4.07 -6.58
N GLU A 57 7.87 -4.65 -5.73
CA GLU A 57 7.95 -6.08 -5.48
C GLU A 57 8.00 -6.34 -3.96
N PHE A 58 7.46 -7.47 -3.53
CA PHE A 58 7.63 -7.98 -2.16
C PHE A 58 8.52 -9.21 -2.20
N ALA A 59 9.82 -8.99 -2.01
CA ALA A 59 10.81 -10.07 -1.97
C ALA A 59 10.69 -10.89 -0.68
N GLU A 60 10.85 -12.21 -0.80
CA GLU A 60 10.82 -13.09 0.37
C GLU A 60 11.94 -12.75 1.36
N GLY A 61 11.57 -12.42 2.60
CA GLY A 61 12.50 -12.10 3.68
C GLY A 61 13.06 -10.67 3.67
N GLU A 62 12.88 -9.90 2.60
CA GLU A 62 13.41 -8.53 2.48
C GLU A 62 12.35 -7.43 2.61
N GLY A 63 11.07 -7.77 2.40
CA GLY A 63 9.98 -6.82 2.42
C GLY A 63 9.77 -6.13 1.07
N PRO A 64 9.18 -4.91 1.04
CA PRO A 64 8.95 -4.19 -0.21
C PRO A 64 10.25 -3.67 -0.82
N VAL A 65 10.40 -3.87 -2.14
CA VAL A 65 11.50 -3.37 -2.96
C VAL A 65 10.93 -2.56 -4.11
N ILE A 66 11.49 -1.37 -4.35
CA ILE A 66 11.14 -0.50 -5.48
C ILE A 66 12.34 -0.44 -6.42
N HIS A 67 12.19 -1.01 -7.62
CA HIS A 67 13.30 -1.17 -8.57
C HIS A 67 13.69 0.13 -9.31
N ASN A 68 12.77 1.10 -9.39
CA ASN A 68 12.98 2.41 -10.01
C ASN A 68 12.70 3.56 -9.03
N PRO A 69 13.43 3.64 -7.91
CA PRO A 69 13.16 4.62 -6.86
C PRO A 69 13.37 6.05 -7.34
N VAL A 70 12.69 6.98 -6.67
CA VAL A 70 12.80 8.42 -6.93
C VAL A 70 14.14 8.94 -6.40
N ARG A 71 14.90 9.62 -7.27
CA ARG A 71 16.22 10.17 -6.92
C ARG A 71 16.35 11.67 -7.12
N ASP A 72 15.60 12.23 -8.07
CA ASP A 72 15.70 13.62 -8.48
C ASP A 72 14.36 14.20 -8.94
N GLN A 73 14.39 15.47 -9.38
CA GLN A 73 13.23 16.19 -9.91
C GLN A 73 12.58 15.48 -11.11
N ALA A 74 13.38 14.91 -12.02
CA ALA A 74 12.87 14.24 -13.22
C ALA A 74 12.09 12.97 -12.84
N ASP A 75 12.56 12.23 -11.84
CA ASP A 75 11.84 11.07 -11.31
C ASP A 75 10.48 11.47 -10.70
N VAL A 76 10.46 12.57 -9.93
CA VAL A 76 9.20 13.11 -9.37
C VAL A 76 8.23 13.51 -10.48
N GLU A 77 8.72 14.14 -11.56
CA GLU A 77 7.88 14.57 -12.68
C GLU A 77 7.23 13.39 -13.41
N ARG A 78 7.94 12.27 -13.54
CA ARG A 78 7.43 11.04 -14.18
C ARG A 78 6.30 10.36 -13.42
N LEU A 79 6.21 10.55 -12.10
CA LEU A 79 5.14 9.96 -11.31
C LEU A 79 3.77 10.52 -11.73
N LYS A 80 2.83 9.64 -11.94
CA LYS A 80 1.44 9.98 -12.24
C LYS A 80 0.68 10.30 -10.94
N VAL A 81 -0.22 11.24 -11.01
CA VAL A 81 -1.30 11.36 -10.02
C VAL A 81 -2.44 10.50 -10.54
N ILE A 82 -2.80 9.48 -9.79
CA ILE A 82 -3.87 8.55 -10.12
C ILE A 82 -5.17 9.00 -9.45
N ASP A 83 -6.28 8.60 -9.99
CA ASP A 83 -7.58 8.68 -9.32
C ASP A 83 -7.91 7.34 -8.61
N GLY A 84 -9.09 7.24 -7.99
CA GLY A 84 -9.47 6.02 -7.26
C GLY A 84 -9.68 4.79 -8.14
N GLY A 85 -9.86 4.94 -9.45
CA GLY A 85 -10.19 3.85 -10.37
C GLY A 85 -9.07 2.82 -10.51
N GLU A 86 -7.82 3.23 -10.43
CA GLU A 86 -6.67 2.33 -10.48
C GLU A 86 -6.57 1.40 -9.26
N LEU A 87 -7.32 1.71 -8.18
CA LEU A 87 -7.39 0.91 -6.96
C LEU A 87 -8.77 0.25 -6.73
N ASP A 88 -9.58 0.10 -7.78
CA ASP A 88 -10.91 -0.51 -7.70
C ASP A 88 -10.91 -1.91 -7.07
N CYS A 89 -9.82 -2.67 -7.20
CA CYS A 89 -9.66 -3.95 -6.53
C CYS A 89 -9.73 -3.82 -5.00
N VAL A 90 -9.14 -2.77 -4.42
CA VAL A 90 -9.19 -2.50 -2.98
C VAL A 90 -10.61 -2.09 -2.57
N ALA A 91 -11.24 -1.21 -3.34
CA ALA A 91 -12.61 -0.80 -3.09
C ALA A 91 -13.58 -1.98 -3.14
N GLU A 92 -13.42 -2.91 -4.09
CA GLU A 92 -14.24 -4.12 -4.17
C GLU A 92 -13.95 -5.09 -3.02
N ALA A 93 -12.70 -5.26 -2.61
CA ALA A 93 -12.36 -6.05 -1.43
C ALA A 93 -13.06 -5.51 -0.16
N ILE A 94 -13.08 -4.17 0.00
CA ILE A 94 -13.79 -3.51 1.11
C ILE A 94 -15.30 -3.79 1.04
N ARG A 95 -15.93 -3.70 -0.15
CA ARG A 95 -17.35 -4.00 -0.32
C ARG A 95 -17.67 -5.45 0.03
N GLN A 96 -16.86 -6.40 -0.42
CA GLN A 96 -17.03 -7.82 -0.13
C GLN A 96 -16.83 -8.14 1.36
N ALA A 97 -15.74 -7.63 1.98
CA ALA A 97 -15.49 -7.80 3.41
C ALA A 97 -16.63 -7.21 4.25
N ARG A 98 -17.10 -6.00 3.93
CA ARG A 98 -18.23 -5.35 4.64
C ARG A 98 -19.52 -6.14 4.55
N ARG A 99 -19.85 -6.67 3.35
CA ARG A 99 -21.04 -7.55 3.18
C ARG A 99 -20.93 -8.80 4.01
N ALA A 100 -19.77 -9.48 3.99
CA ALA A 100 -19.56 -10.74 4.69
C ALA A 100 -19.49 -10.54 6.22
N LEU A 101 -18.99 -9.42 6.70
CA LEU A 101 -19.05 -9.05 8.13
C LEU A 101 -20.49 -8.88 8.62
N ASN A 102 -21.39 -8.41 7.77
CA ASN A 102 -22.82 -8.25 8.07
C ASN A 102 -23.09 -7.56 9.43
N GLY A 103 -22.30 -6.55 9.77
CA GLY A 103 -22.44 -5.80 11.02
C GLY A 103 -21.91 -6.48 12.28
N ARG A 104 -21.29 -7.65 12.19
CA ARG A 104 -20.71 -8.37 13.35
C ARG A 104 -19.67 -7.51 14.10
N VAL A 105 -18.80 -6.84 13.36
CA VAL A 105 -17.79 -5.92 13.87
C VAL A 105 -17.54 -4.80 12.84
N PRO A 106 -17.02 -3.64 13.25
CA PRO A 106 -16.61 -2.58 12.33
C PRO A 106 -15.44 -3.04 11.45
N LEU A 107 -15.39 -2.52 10.20
CA LEU A 107 -14.27 -2.69 9.28
C LEU A 107 -13.43 -1.41 9.29
N ILE A 108 -12.15 -1.53 9.60
CA ILE A 108 -11.17 -0.45 9.65
C ILE A 108 -10.36 -0.46 8.36
N GLY A 109 -10.31 0.68 7.66
CA GLY A 109 -9.36 0.97 6.58
C GLY A 109 -8.10 1.66 7.11
N PHE A 110 -7.05 1.70 6.30
CA PHE A 110 -5.83 2.43 6.60
C PHE A 110 -5.19 2.93 5.31
N ALA A 111 -4.35 3.97 5.42
CA ALA A 111 -3.58 4.51 4.30
C ALA A 111 -2.20 4.93 4.79
N GLY A 112 -1.22 4.93 3.90
CA GLY A 112 0.09 5.50 4.17
C GLY A 112 0.03 7.03 4.11
N ALA A 113 0.62 7.72 5.08
CA ALA A 113 0.80 9.17 4.99
C ALA A 113 1.76 9.54 3.84
N PRO A 114 1.67 10.75 3.25
CA PRO A 114 2.56 11.18 2.15
C PRO A 114 4.04 10.97 2.44
N PHE A 115 4.50 11.29 3.65
CA PHE A 115 5.89 11.05 4.07
C PHE A 115 6.24 9.56 4.05
N THR A 116 5.35 8.69 4.50
CA THR A 116 5.58 7.24 4.52
C THR A 116 5.75 6.71 3.09
N LEU A 117 4.84 7.06 2.18
CA LEU A 117 4.93 6.64 0.78
C LEU A 117 6.19 7.20 0.11
N ALA A 118 6.52 8.48 0.36
CA ALA A 118 7.72 9.10 -0.16
C ALA A 118 8.98 8.41 0.34
N SER A 119 9.05 8.05 1.61
CA SER A 119 10.23 7.38 2.16
C SER A 119 10.49 6.04 1.47
N TYR A 120 9.47 5.21 1.25
CA TYR A 120 9.61 3.98 0.48
C TYR A 120 9.99 4.24 -0.98
N ALA A 121 9.32 5.21 -1.62
CA ALA A 121 9.56 5.56 -3.02
C ALA A 121 10.99 6.07 -3.25
N ILE A 122 11.57 6.80 -2.29
CA ILE A 122 12.92 7.37 -2.39
C ILE A 122 13.97 6.36 -1.94
N GLU A 123 13.80 5.70 -0.77
CA GLU A 123 14.79 4.75 -0.25
C GLU A 123 14.87 3.48 -1.12
N GLY A 124 13.80 3.14 -1.86
CA GLY A 124 13.71 1.92 -2.66
C GLY A 124 13.24 0.71 -1.84
N GLY A 125 12.83 0.93 -0.60
CA GLY A 125 12.40 -0.09 0.36
C GLY A 125 12.34 0.45 1.78
N SER A 126 12.42 -0.45 2.76
CA SER A 126 12.46 -0.05 4.16
C SER A 126 13.78 0.65 4.53
N SER A 127 13.73 1.69 5.33
CA SER A 127 14.91 2.42 5.81
C SER A 127 14.79 2.76 7.29
N ARG A 128 15.90 2.67 8.03
CA ARG A 128 15.95 3.09 9.45
C ARG A 128 16.27 4.57 9.60
N ASN A 129 17.09 5.12 8.71
CA ASN A 129 17.68 6.44 8.88
C ASN A 129 17.14 7.48 7.90
N TYR A 130 16.42 7.06 6.86
CA TYR A 130 15.82 7.93 5.84
C TYR A 130 16.84 8.91 5.23
N LEU A 131 18.05 8.41 4.89
CA LEU A 131 19.16 9.29 4.45
C LEU A 131 18.85 9.93 3.10
N LEU A 132 18.41 9.14 2.12
CA LEU A 132 18.06 9.64 0.78
C LEU A 132 16.80 10.51 0.83
N THR A 133 15.84 10.15 1.67
CA THR A 133 14.61 10.94 1.90
C THR A 133 14.96 12.32 2.46
N LYS A 134 15.82 12.39 3.48
CA LYS A 134 16.30 13.66 4.05
C LYS A 134 17.14 14.45 3.05
N GLN A 135 17.98 13.78 2.28
CA GLN A 135 18.77 14.42 1.23
C GLN A 135 17.84 15.11 0.22
N LEU A 136 16.86 14.44 -0.34
CA LEU A 136 15.91 15.03 -1.28
C LEU A 136 15.15 16.20 -0.62
N MET A 137 14.69 16.02 0.63
CA MET A 137 13.93 17.03 1.37
C MET A 137 14.73 18.34 1.59
N TYR A 138 16.02 18.22 1.92
CA TYR A 138 16.84 19.40 2.26
C TYR A 138 17.60 19.98 1.06
N CYS A 139 18.03 19.14 0.11
CA CYS A 139 18.82 19.58 -1.03
C CYS A 139 17.97 19.95 -2.25
N GLU A 140 16.78 19.34 -2.39
CA GLU A 140 15.88 19.51 -3.54
C GLU A 140 14.45 19.88 -3.08
N PRO A 141 14.25 20.98 -2.36
CA PRO A 141 12.96 21.28 -1.72
C PRO A 141 11.80 21.39 -2.72
N LYS A 142 12.06 21.84 -3.96
CA LYS A 142 11.05 21.89 -5.01
C LYS A 142 10.56 20.49 -5.37
N ALA A 143 11.47 19.56 -5.62
CA ALA A 143 11.15 18.16 -5.91
C ALA A 143 10.39 17.51 -4.74
N TRP A 144 10.86 17.76 -3.52
CA TRP A 144 10.22 17.28 -2.30
C TRP A 144 8.77 17.75 -2.17
N HIS A 145 8.50 19.05 -2.29
CA HIS A 145 7.15 19.59 -2.18
C HIS A 145 6.22 19.06 -3.29
N GLN A 146 6.74 18.94 -4.51
CA GLN A 146 5.97 18.37 -5.62
C GLN A 146 5.63 16.88 -5.37
N LEU A 147 6.56 16.12 -4.82
CA LEU A 147 6.34 14.72 -4.45
C LEU A 147 5.28 14.59 -3.36
N MET A 148 5.36 15.43 -2.32
CA MET A 148 4.36 15.47 -1.24
C MET A 148 2.97 15.82 -1.75
N ASP A 149 2.85 16.80 -2.66
CA ASP A 149 1.58 17.16 -3.28
C ASP A 149 0.99 16.00 -4.07
N LYS A 150 1.81 15.32 -4.90
CA LYS A 150 1.35 14.15 -5.66
C LYS A 150 0.82 13.04 -4.74
N PHE A 151 1.56 12.69 -3.69
CA PHE A 151 1.10 11.67 -2.74
C PHE A 151 -0.14 12.11 -1.96
N ALA A 152 -0.20 13.37 -1.52
CA ALA A 152 -1.38 13.88 -0.83
C ALA A 152 -2.63 13.77 -1.71
N ARG A 153 -2.53 14.15 -2.98
CA ARG A 153 -3.65 14.04 -3.96
C ARG A 153 -4.07 12.59 -4.19
N VAL A 154 -3.13 11.68 -4.32
CA VAL A 154 -3.43 10.24 -4.53
C VAL A 154 -4.09 9.61 -3.30
N ILE A 155 -3.69 10.02 -2.10
CA ILE A 155 -4.26 9.46 -0.85
C ILE A 155 -5.67 10.00 -0.58
N THR A 156 -5.99 11.20 -1.06
CA THR A 156 -7.28 11.88 -0.78
C THR A 156 -8.30 11.75 -1.92
N GLY A 157 -7.93 11.29 -3.09
CA GLY A 157 -8.80 11.02 -4.23
C GLY A 157 -9.40 9.64 -4.16
#